data_8a2d68837a352ce86a5cc37ad03c2c33
#
_entry.id   8a2d68837a352ce86a5cc37ad03c2c33
#
_cell.length_a   1.000
_cell.length_b   1.000
_cell.length_c   1.000
_cell.angle_alpha   90.00
_cell.angle_beta   90.00
_cell.angle_gamma   90.00
#
_symmetry.space_group_name_H-M   'P 1'
#
loop_
_entity.id
_entity.type
_entity.pdbx_description
1 polymer ?
#
loop_
_entity_poly.entity_id
_entity_poly.type
_entity_poly.pdbx_seq_one_letter_code
_entity_poly.pdbx_strand_id
1 'polypeptide(L)'
;MIEFIELNKSEKSSFLPLLFDIFYNNTAELAPSEKSYDSQRDEWLSEVSPALDKEPRKVILCYCEDELAGFLMYYTRGELLMVEELQLKKKFQRTRAFYMLCKYFISVLPREIATVEAYALKNNFNSQGIMQYLGMEFVSHESEFPLVHLRGSAEKIKARFCR
;
A
#
# COMPACT_ATOMS: atom_id res chain seq x y z
N MET A 1 12.55 4.70 17.18
CA MET A 1 11.34 3.89 17.46
C MET A 1 10.53 3.77 16.18
N ILE A 2 9.77 2.68 15.94
CA ILE A 2 8.86 2.58 14.78
C ILE A 2 7.45 2.51 15.35
N GLU A 3 6.58 3.38 14.87
CA GLU A 3 5.19 3.51 15.35
C GLU A 3 4.22 3.40 14.17
N PHE A 4 3.02 2.87 14.45
CA PHE A 4 1.96 2.69 13.47
C PHE A 4 0.67 3.32 14.00
N ILE A 5 0.06 4.16 13.18
CA ILE A 5 -1.16 4.89 13.55
C ILE A 5 -2.17 4.73 12.42
N GLU A 6 -3.40 4.30 12.75
CA GLU A 6 -4.49 4.36 11.79
C GLU A 6 -4.91 5.83 11.59
N LEU A 7 -4.93 6.28 10.34
CA LEU A 7 -5.29 7.65 10.00
C LEU A 7 -6.75 7.93 10.39
N ASN A 8 -6.94 8.93 11.23
CA ASN A 8 -8.27 9.45 11.49
C ASN A 8 -8.78 10.18 10.24
N LYS A 9 -9.92 9.75 9.72
CA LYS A 9 -10.51 10.31 8.49
C LYS A 9 -10.81 11.81 8.56
N SER A 10 -11.02 12.35 9.76
CA SER A 10 -11.18 13.79 9.97
C SER A 10 -9.90 14.60 9.68
N GLU A 11 -8.73 13.94 9.71
CA GLU A 11 -7.42 14.55 9.48
C GLU A 11 -6.87 14.30 8.06
N LYS A 12 -7.63 13.59 7.21
CA LYS A 12 -7.18 13.17 5.88
C LYS A 12 -6.66 14.34 5.01
N SER A 13 -7.28 15.52 5.09
CA SER A 13 -6.87 16.69 4.31
C SER A 13 -5.45 17.17 4.62
N SER A 14 -4.98 16.96 5.85
CA SER A 14 -3.62 17.30 6.27
C SER A 14 -2.60 16.24 5.86
N PHE A 15 -3.01 14.97 5.80
CA PHE A 15 -2.10 13.85 5.52
C PHE A 15 -2.02 13.50 4.04
N LEU A 16 -3.12 13.53 3.28
CA LEU A 16 -3.14 13.07 1.90
C LEU A 16 -2.08 13.74 1.00
N PRO A 17 -1.81 15.05 1.08
CA PRO A 17 -0.72 15.65 0.30
C PRO A 17 0.65 15.04 0.62
N LEU A 18 0.93 14.71 1.90
CA LEU A 18 2.18 14.08 2.32
C LEU A 18 2.28 12.64 1.81
N LEU A 19 1.15 11.91 1.80
CA LEU A 19 1.10 10.55 1.26
C LEU A 19 1.29 10.56 -0.26
N PHE A 20 0.71 11.54 -0.96
CA PHE A 20 0.95 11.72 -2.38
C PHE A 20 2.44 11.96 -2.69
N ASP A 21 3.13 12.79 -1.91
CA ASP A 21 4.58 13.01 -2.08
C ASP A 21 5.37 11.72 -2.02
N ILE A 22 5.06 10.84 -1.06
CA ILE A 22 5.73 9.53 -0.93
C ILE A 22 5.42 8.66 -2.13
N PHE A 23 4.15 8.57 -2.51
CA PHE A 23 3.68 7.83 -3.69
C PHE A 23 4.35 8.31 -4.97
N TYR A 24 4.31 9.61 -5.24
CA TYR A 24 4.89 10.22 -6.43
C TYR A 24 6.39 9.97 -6.55
N ASN A 25 7.15 10.19 -5.47
CA ASN A 25 8.60 9.97 -5.45
C ASN A 25 8.99 8.50 -5.70
N ASN A 26 8.10 7.56 -5.43
CA ASN A 26 8.34 6.14 -5.67
C ASN A 26 7.89 5.66 -7.06
N THR A 27 6.91 6.33 -7.68
CA THR A 27 6.23 5.83 -8.88
C THR A 27 6.49 6.65 -10.12
N ALA A 28 6.89 7.91 -10.02
CA ALA A 28 7.04 8.82 -11.17
C ALA A 28 8.02 8.30 -12.24
N GLU A 29 9.11 7.64 -11.85
CA GLU A 29 10.06 7.03 -12.79
C GLU A 29 9.50 5.73 -13.43
N LEU A 30 8.64 5.00 -12.71
CA LEU A 30 8.04 3.74 -13.18
C LEU A 30 6.83 3.97 -14.08
N ALA A 31 6.12 5.06 -13.85
CA ALA A 31 4.93 5.48 -14.62
C ALA A 31 5.08 6.97 -15.00
N PRO A 32 5.98 7.30 -15.93
CA PRO A 32 6.18 8.68 -16.36
C PRO A 32 4.90 9.25 -16.97
N SER A 33 4.62 10.51 -16.67
CA SER A 33 3.46 11.24 -17.15
C SER A 33 3.86 12.62 -17.69
N GLU A 34 3.19 13.08 -18.73
CA GLU A 34 3.36 14.44 -19.24
C GLU A 34 2.67 15.51 -18.38
N LYS A 35 1.83 15.08 -17.43
CA LYS A 35 1.15 15.99 -16.50
C LYS A 35 2.14 16.53 -15.47
N SER A 36 1.96 17.79 -15.08
CA SER A 36 2.74 18.39 -13.99
C SER A 36 2.49 17.66 -12.66
N TYR A 37 3.43 17.81 -11.73
CA TYR A 37 3.28 17.30 -10.35
C TYR A 37 1.97 17.75 -9.71
N ASP A 38 1.62 19.05 -9.81
CA ASP A 38 0.39 19.60 -9.22
C ASP A 38 -0.86 18.97 -9.83
N SER A 39 -0.88 18.78 -11.16
CA SER A 39 -2.01 18.13 -11.83
C SER A 39 -2.17 16.67 -11.39
N GLN A 40 -1.09 15.92 -11.28
CA GLN A 40 -1.12 14.53 -10.81
C GLN A 40 -1.57 14.45 -9.33
N ARG A 41 -1.10 15.39 -8.49
CA ARG A 41 -1.51 15.49 -7.09
C ARG A 41 -3.01 15.75 -6.97
N ASP A 42 -3.52 16.73 -7.69
CA ASP A 42 -4.93 17.13 -7.63
C ASP A 42 -5.85 16.00 -8.11
N GLU A 43 -5.45 15.26 -9.15
CA GLU A 43 -6.17 14.07 -9.61
C GLU A 43 -6.19 12.99 -8.52
N TRP A 44 -5.01 12.63 -7.98
CA TRP A 44 -4.91 11.60 -6.95
C TRP A 44 -5.73 11.97 -5.69
N LEU A 45 -5.65 13.23 -5.25
CA LEU A 45 -6.45 13.72 -4.12
C LEU A 45 -7.95 13.67 -4.40
N SER A 46 -8.38 14.00 -5.63
CA SER A 46 -9.79 13.98 -6.02
C SER A 46 -10.38 12.57 -6.02
N GLU A 47 -9.56 11.54 -6.23
CA GLU A 47 -9.96 10.13 -6.21
C GLU A 47 -9.89 9.54 -4.79
N VAL A 48 -8.77 9.76 -4.10
CA VAL A 48 -8.48 9.10 -2.81
C VAL A 48 -9.30 9.72 -1.67
N SER A 49 -9.45 11.05 -1.65
CA SER A 49 -10.15 11.72 -0.54
C SER A 49 -11.62 11.26 -0.38
N PRO A 50 -12.46 11.23 -1.42
CA PRO A 50 -13.82 10.70 -1.29
C PRO A 50 -13.84 9.18 -1.11
N ALA A 51 -12.84 8.47 -1.62
CA ALA A 51 -12.74 7.02 -1.43
C ALA A 51 -12.49 6.63 0.03
N LEU A 52 -11.74 7.44 0.78
CA LEU A 52 -11.50 7.21 2.21
C LEU A 52 -12.74 7.40 3.08
N ASP A 53 -13.73 8.15 2.61
CA ASP A 53 -15.01 8.30 3.33
C ASP A 53 -15.88 7.04 3.26
N LYS A 54 -15.61 6.17 2.29
CA LYS A 54 -16.32 4.91 2.12
C LYS A 54 -15.67 3.83 3.00
N GLU A 55 -16.45 3.25 3.90
CA GLU A 55 -16.05 2.04 4.60
C GLU A 55 -16.03 0.84 3.62
N PRO A 56 -15.12 -0.09 3.82
CA PRO A 56 -14.16 -0.26 4.92
C PRO A 56 -12.70 0.13 4.57
N ARG A 57 -12.47 1.23 3.83
CA ARG A 57 -11.12 1.67 3.46
C ARG A 57 -10.39 2.30 4.64
N LYS A 58 -9.12 1.93 4.83
CA LYS A 58 -8.26 2.37 5.93
C LYS A 58 -6.87 2.73 5.44
N VAL A 59 -6.20 3.61 6.19
CA VAL A 59 -4.80 3.97 6.00
C VAL A 59 -4.04 3.75 7.31
N ILE A 60 -2.93 3.03 7.27
CA ILE A 60 -1.97 2.91 8.37
C ILE A 60 -0.77 3.79 8.04
N LEU A 61 -0.47 4.73 8.90
CA LEU A 61 0.73 5.57 8.84
C LEU A 61 1.87 4.86 9.57
N CYS A 62 3.06 4.88 8.98
CA CYS A 62 4.28 4.34 9.57
C CYS A 62 5.22 5.50 9.90
N TYR A 63 5.60 5.64 11.16
CA TYR A 63 6.58 6.62 11.64
C TYR A 63 7.86 5.94 12.06
N CYS A 64 8.99 6.56 11.74
CA CYS A 64 10.32 6.19 12.22
C CYS A 64 10.94 7.42 12.89
N GLU A 65 11.17 7.36 14.21
CA GLU A 65 11.78 8.49 14.97
C GLU A 65 11.07 9.83 14.70
N ASP A 66 9.76 9.86 14.87
CA ASP A 66 8.86 11.01 14.66
C ASP A 66 8.73 11.50 13.20
N GLU A 67 9.40 10.84 12.25
CA GLU A 67 9.25 11.15 10.83
C GLU A 67 8.24 10.18 10.18
N LEU A 68 7.29 10.73 9.40
CA LEU A 68 6.42 9.91 8.54
C LEU A 68 7.29 9.17 7.50
N ALA A 69 7.46 7.87 7.72
CA ALA A 69 8.29 7.01 6.89
C ALA A 69 7.54 6.44 5.69
N GLY A 70 6.23 6.24 5.82
CA GLY A 70 5.40 5.67 4.77
C GLY A 70 3.98 5.38 5.22
N PHE A 71 3.26 4.66 4.38
CA PHE A 71 1.87 4.30 4.65
C PHE A 71 1.45 3.02 3.93
N LEU A 72 0.35 2.44 4.40
CA LEU A 72 -0.35 1.32 3.79
C LEU A 72 -1.83 1.68 3.71
N MET A 73 -2.40 1.63 2.51
CA MET A 73 -3.82 1.85 2.25
C MET A 73 -4.46 0.58 1.75
N TYR A 74 -5.59 0.20 2.34
CA TYR A 74 -6.31 -1.02 2.01
C TYR A 74 -7.80 -0.89 2.25
N TYR A 75 -8.55 -1.81 1.68
CA TYR A 75 -9.96 -2.03 2.01
C TYR A 75 -10.29 -3.51 2.10
N THR A 76 -11.39 -3.83 2.79
CA THR A 76 -11.92 -5.19 2.89
C THR A 76 -13.25 -5.32 2.17
N ARG A 77 -13.51 -6.50 1.60
CA ARG A 77 -14.76 -6.84 0.95
C ARG A 77 -15.06 -8.33 1.21
N GLY A 78 -15.92 -8.60 2.19
CA GLY A 78 -16.12 -9.97 2.68
C GLY A 78 -14.81 -10.57 3.19
N GLU A 79 -14.43 -11.73 2.70
CA GLU A 79 -13.18 -12.41 3.05
C GLU A 79 -11.94 -11.92 2.29
N LEU A 80 -12.12 -10.93 1.39
CA LEU A 80 -11.06 -10.35 0.58
C LEU A 80 -10.53 -9.07 1.22
N LEU A 81 -9.21 -8.94 1.23
CA LEU A 81 -8.51 -7.70 1.50
C LEU A 81 -7.75 -7.26 0.25
N MET A 82 -7.99 -6.02 -0.17
CA MET A 82 -7.26 -5.37 -1.25
C MET A 82 -6.25 -4.39 -0.67
N VAL A 83 -4.97 -4.62 -0.91
CA VAL A 83 -3.91 -3.63 -0.66
C VAL A 83 -3.85 -2.70 -1.87
N GLU A 84 -4.19 -1.43 -1.66
CA GLU A 84 -4.19 -0.42 -2.71
C GLU A 84 -2.83 0.26 -2.84
N GLU A 85 -2.23 0.63 -1.70
CA GLU A 85 -0.93 1.27 -1.64
C GLU A 85 -0.13 0.73 -0.46
N LEU A 86 1.14 0.45 -0.70
CA LEU A 86 2.14 0.22 0.33
C LEU A 86 3.40 0.98 -0.08
N GLN A 87 3.62 2.11 0.54
CA GLN A 87 4.65 3.06 0.16
C GLN A 87 5.55 3.41 1.36
N LEU A 88 6.85 3.36 1.15
CA LEU A 88 7.85 3.89 2.08
C LEU A 88 8.76 4.88 1.35
N LYS A 89 9.18 5.94 2.02
CA LYS A 89 10.22 6.84 1.52
C LYS A 89 11.49 6.05 1.19
N LYS A 90 12.20 6.40 0.12
CA LYS A 90 13.37 5.66 -0.39
C LYS A 90 14.39 5.30 0.70
N LYS A 91 14.64 6.19 1.65
CA LYS A 91 15.58 5.96 2.77
C LYS A 91 15.13 4.88 3.77
N PHE A 92 13.84 4.58 3.85
CA PHE A 92 13.28 3.55 4.73
C PHE A 92 12.97 2.24 3.99
N GLN A 93 13.09 2.23 2.67
CA GLN A 93 13.00 1.00 1.89
C GLN A 93 14.19 0.08 2.23
N ARG A 94 13.99 -1.22 2.17
CA ARG A 94 15.00 -2.25 2.53
C ARG A 94 15.50 -2.16 3.98
N THR A 95 14.78 -1.45 4.84
CA THR A 95 15.05 -1.39 6.28
C THR A 95 14.05 -2.24 7.06
N ARG A 96 14.25 -2.31 8.38
CA ARG A 96 13.31 -2.97 9.29
C ARG A 96 11.90 -2.35 9.25
N ALA A 97 11.75 -1.09 8.81
CA ALA A 97 10.47 -0.39 8.73
C ALA A 97 9.45 -1.15 7.85
N PHE A 98 9.87 -1.62 6.68
CA PHE A 98 9.01 -2.41 5.79
C PHE A 98 8.49 -3.69 6.47
N TYR A 99 9.40 -4.47 7.04
CA TYR A 99 9.04 -5.72 7.73
C TYR A 99 8.08 -5.46 8.89
N MET A 100 8.36 -4.43 9.70
CA MET A 100 7.53 -4.09 10.84
C MET A 100 6.15 -3.56 10.43
N LEU A 101 6.05 -2.80 9.34
CA LEU A 101 4.77 -2.34 8.78
C LEU A 101 3.92 -3.54 8.34
N CYS A 102 4.50 -4.47 7.60
CA CYS A 102 3.80 -5.69 7.19
C CYS A 102 3.37 -6.55 8.39
N LYS A 103 4.25 -6.70 9.38
CA LYS A 103 3.94 -7.46 10.61
C LYS A 103 2.80 -6.81 11.40
N TYR A 104 2.82 -5.50 11.57
CA TYR A 104 1.74 -4.75 12.21
C TYR A 104 0.44 -4.91 11.43
N PHE A 105 0.47 -4.67 10.11
CA PHE A 105 -0.69 -4.82 9.25
C PHE A 105 -1.35 -6.19 9.41
N ILE A 106 -0.57 -7.26 9.36
CA ILE A 106 -1.07 -8.62 9.53
C ILE A 106 -1.66 -8.85 10.92
N SER A 107 -1.12 -8.22 11.96
CA SER A 107 -1.63 -8.34 13.33
C SER A 107 -3.00 -7.71 13.54
N VAL A 108 -3.34 -6.70 12.74
CA VAL A 108 -4.62 -5.98 12.82
C VAL A 108 -5.66 -6.45 11.80
N LEU A 109 -5.32 -7.44 10.96
CA LEU A 109 -6.25 -8.00 9.99
C LEU A 109 -7.43 -8.70 10.68
N PRO A 110 -8.66 -8.46 10.23
CA PRO A 110 -9.81 -9.24 10.64
C PRO A 110 -9.59 -10.75 10.42
N ARG A 111 -10.10 -11.57 11.32
CA ARG A 111 -9.90 -13.03 11.27
C ARG A 111 -10.57 -13.68 10.06
N GLU A 112 -11.65 -13.09 9.57
CA GLU A 112 -12.42 -13.53 8.42
C GLU A 112 -11.70 -13.35 7.09
N ILE A 113 -10.61 -12.56 7.03
CA ILE A 113 -9.86 -12.37 5.79
C ILE A 113 -9.14 -13.66 5.40
N ALA A 114 -9.57 -14.25 4.28
CA ALA A 114 -8.99 -15.45 3.70
C ALA A 114 -8.01 -15.14 2.56
N THR A 115 -8.26 -14.07 1.80
CA THR A 115 -7.53 -13.73 0.58
C THR A 115 -7.01 -12.30 0.63
N VAL A 116 -5.76 -12.11 0.19
CA VAL A 116 -5.13 -10.79 0.00
C VAL A 116 -4.84 -10.61 -1.49
N GLU A 117 -5.24 -9.47 -2.02
CA GLU A 117 -4.96 -9.06 -3.39
C GLU A 117 -4.21 -7.74 -3.44
N ALA A 118 -3.42 -7.55 -4.49
CA ALA A 118 -2.73 -6.30 -4.77
C ALA A 118 -2.44 -6.17 -6.27
N TYR A 119 -2.23 -4.93 -6.71
CA TYR A 119 -1.76 -4.61 -8.05
C TYR A 119 -0.37 -4.00 -7.99
N ALA A 120 0.44 -4.26 -8.99
CA ALA A 120 1.75 -3.62 -9.17
C ALA A 120 1.92 -3.20 -10.62
N LEU A 121 2.71 -2.15 -10.87
CA LEU A 121 3.14 -1.81 -12.22
C LEU A 121 3.93 -2.97 -12.84
N LYS A 122 3.72 -3.25 -14.14
CA LYS A 122 4.41 -4.34 -14.87
C LYS A 122 5.93 -4.23 -14.82
N ASN A 123 6.47 -3.03 -14.75
CA ASN A 123 7.91 -2.77 -14.67
C ASN A 123 8.42 -2.60 -13.23
N ASN A 124 7.54 -2.69 -12.22
CA ASN A 124 7.94 -2.66 -10.81
C ASN A 124 8.28 -4.08 -10.31
N PHE A 125 9.38 -4.63 -10.81
CA PHE A 125 9.84 -5.98 -10.46
C PHE A 125 10.15 -6.14 -8.97
N ASN A 126 10.56 -5.04 -8.30
CA ASN A 126 10.83 -5.07 -6.87
C ASN A 126 9.53 -5.35 -6.07
N SER A 127 8.45 -4.62 -6.34
CA SER A 127 7.15 -4.87 -5.69
C SER A 127 6.60 -6.25 -6.01
N GLN A 128 6.69 -6.68 -7.27
CA GLN A 128 6.25 -8.03 -7.68
C GLN A 128 7.03 -9.11 -6.93
N GLY A 129 8.35 -8.99 -6.84
CA GLY A 129 9.20 -9.94 -6.11
C GLY A 129 8.87 -10.00 -4.61
N ILE A 130 8.57 -8.87 -3.97
CA ILE A 130 8.12 -8.82 -2.58
C ILE A 130 6.79 -9.57 -2.41
N MET A 131 5.81 -9.31 -3.26
CA MET A 131 4.50 -9.97 -3.20
C MET A 131 4.62 -11.49 -3.40
N GLN A 132 5.45 -11.93 -4.36
CA GLN A 132 5.72 -13.35 -4.57
C GLN A 132 6.44 -13.98 -3.37
N TYR A 133 7.40 -13.28 -2.76
CA TYR A 133 8.05 -13.73 -1.53
C TYR A 133 7.04 -13.91 -0.38
N LEU A 134 6.02 -13.05 -0.30
CA LEU A 134 4.92 -13.18 0.66
C LEU A 134 3.96 -14.34 0.33
N GLY A 135 4.13 -15.02 -0.78
CA GLY A 135 3.30 -16.15 -1.20
C GLY A 135 2.11 -15.76 -2.07
N MET A 136 2.15 -14.57 -2.69
CA MET A 136 1.16 -14.17 -3.68
C MET A 136 1.56 -14.66 -5.08
N GLU A 137 0.57 -14.98 -5.89
CA GLU A 137 0.74 -15.49 -7.24
C GLU A 137 0.03 -14.56 -8.24
N PHE A 138 0.52 -14.52 -9.48
CA PHE A 138 -0.15 -13.77 -10.54
C PHE A 138 -1.50 -14.39 -10.87
N VAL A 139 -2.55 -13.57 -10.87
CA VAL A 139 -3.91 -14.00 -11.24
C VAL A 139 -4.04 -14.07 -12.75
N SER A 140 -3.44 -13.11 -13.46
CA SER A 140 -3.45 -13.04 -14.92
C SER A 140 -2.22 -12.28 -15.40
N HIS A 141 -1.63 -12.73 -16.49
CA HIS A 141 -0.55 -12.04 -17.21
C HIS A 141 -1.07 -11.17 -18.36
N GLU A 142 -2.33 -11.33 -18.74
CA GLU A 142 -2.99 -10.62 -19.83
C GLU A 142 -3.80 -9.44 -19.30
N SER A 143 -3.13 -8.34 -19.02
CA SER A 143 -3.79 -7.08 -18.73
C SER A 143 -3.37 -6.07 -19.81
N GLU A 144 -4.34 -5.45 -20.47
CA GLU A 144 -4.11 -4.28 -21.34
C GLU A 144 -3.61 -3.07 -20.55
N PHE A 145 -3.78 -3.12 -19.23
CA PHE A 145 -3.32 -2.09 -18.31
C PHE A 145 -1.83 -2.27 -17.92
N PRO A 146 -1.16 -1.19 -17.53
CA PRO A 146 0.23 -1.25 -17.08
C PRO A 146 0.40 -1.93 -15.70
N LEU A 147 -0.63 -2.61 -15.22
CA LEU A 147 -0.68 -3.27 -13.91
C LEU A 147 -0.72 -4.79 -14.05
N VAL A 148 -0.10 -5.48 -13.12
CA VAL A 148 -0.27 -6.92 -12.87
C VAL A 148 -1.04 -7.13 -11.58
N HIS A 149 -1.87 -8.16 -11.54
CA HIS A 149 -2.71 -8.52 -10.41
C HIS A 149 -2.14 -9.75 -9.71
N LEU A 150 -1.93 -9.66 -8.40
CA LEU A 150 -1.44 -10.75 -7.57
C LEU A 150 -2.46 -11.07 -6.46
N ARG A 151 -2.54 -12.35 -6.11
CA ARG A 151 -3.43 -12.87 -5.07
C ARG A 151 -2.70 -13.88 -4.21
N GLY A 152 -2.96 -13.88 -2.90
CA GLY A 152 -2.39 -14.84 -1.97
C GLY A 152 -3.34 -15.21 -0.85
N SER A 153 -3.06 -16.34 -0.19
CA SER A 153 -3.76 -16.75 1.03
C SER A 153 -3.30 -15.90 2.21
N ALA A 154 -4.24 -15.32 2.94
CA ALA A 154 -3.95 -14.57 4.17
C ALA A 154 -3.20 -15.44 5.21
N GLU A 155 -3.56 -16.73 5.32
CA GLU A 155 -2.90 -17.68 6.21
C GLU A 155 -1.41 -17.86 5.85
N LYS A 156 -1.10 -18.10 4.57
CA LYS A 156 0.28 -18.24 4.10
C LYS A 156 1.10 -16.96 4.34
N ILE A 157 0.50 -15.79 4.11
CA ILE A 157 1.15 -14.50 4.36
C ILE A 157 1.41 -14.33 5.85
N LYS A 158 0.42 -14.59 6.71
CA LYS A 158 0.57 -14.54 8.18
C LYS A 158 1.72 -15.43 8.66
N ALA A 159 1.83 -16.64 8.13
CA ALA A 159 2.89 -17.60 8.50
C ALA A 159 4.32 -17.08 8.24
N ARG A 160 4.50 -16.13 7.32
CA ARG A 160 5.82 -15.50 7.05
C ARG A 160 6.27 -14.56 8.17
N PHE A 161 5.33 -14.01 8.96
CA PHE A 161 5.61 -13.02 10.00
C PHE A 161 5.48 -13.56 11.44
N CYS A 162 5.03 -14.80 11.58
CA CYS A 162 4.85 -15.47 12.89
C CYS A 162 6.05 -16.30 13.34
N ARG A 163 7.22 -16.15 12.68
CA ARG A 163 8.48 -16.82 13.05
C ARG A 163 9.32 -15.94 13.96
#